data_264ab484f2a6bca0b1f519e5e4473de0
#
_entry.id   264ab484f2a6bca0b1f519e5e4473de0
#
_cell.length_a   1.000
_cell.length_b   1.000
_cell.length_c   1.000
_cell.angle_alpha   90.00
_cell.angle_beta   90.00
_cell.angle_gamma   90.00
#
_symmetry.space_group_name_H-M   'P 1'
#
loop_
_entity.id
_entity.type
_entity.pdbx_description
1 polymer ?
#
loop_
_entity_poly.entity_id
_entity_poly.type
_entity_poly.pdbx_seq_one_letter_code
_entity_poly.pdbx_strand_id
1 'polypeptide(L)'
;SALGSGTSGLPAGGWTRGRAVLAVVDGDGAAELFAGEGACVLRPGPDAVTPAADISAHQLVRAVVDTGAAHVMVLPNGYVAAEELVAGCTAAIGWGVDVVPVPTGSMVQGLAALAVHDAARQAVDDGYSMARAAGASRHGSVRIATQKALTWAGTCKPGDGLGIAGDEVLIVADDVAAAAIGLVDLLLASGGDLVTVLIGAGVTED
;
A
#
# COMPACT_ATOMS: atom_id res chain seq x y z
N SER A 1 28.01 -32.12 -32.04
CA SER A 1 27.67 -30.69 -31.78
C SER A 1 26.17 -30.58 -31.52
N ALA A 2 25.77 -30.66 -30.27
CA ALA A 2 24.39 -30.47 -29.88
C ALA A 2 24.32 -29.13 -29.13
N LEU A 3 23.70 -28.13 -29.74
CA LEU A 3 23.32 -26.89 -29.11
C LEU A 3 22.06 -27.16 -28.27
N GLY A 4 22.23 -27.24 -26.97
CA GLY A 4 21.12 -27.31 -26.02
C GLY A 4 20.41 -25.99 -25.94
N SER A 5 19.21 -25.91 -26.52
CA SER A 5 18.27 -24.81 -26.33
C SER A 5 17.76 -24.87 -24.90
N GLY A 6 18.27 -24.02 -24.01
CA GLY A 6 17.71 -23.80 -22.69
C GLY A 6 16.37 -23.06 -22.83
N THR A 7 15.28 -23.79 -22.95
CA THR A 7 13.94 -23.26 -22.72
C THR A 7 13.80 -23.04 -21.23
N SER A 8 13.86 -21.79 -20.81
CA SER A 8 13.41 -21.38 -19.48
C SER A 8 11.95 -21.77 -19.35
N GLY A 9 11.69 -22.88 -18.67
CA GLY A 9 10.36 -23.42 -18.51
C GLY A 9 9.50 -22.49 -17.67
N LEU A 10 8.41 -22.02 -18.26
CA LEU A 10 7.20 -21.71 -17.52
C LEU A 10 6.90 -22.89 -16.59
N PRO A 11 6.44 -22.67 -15.36
CA PRO A 11 6.03 -23.76 -14.50
C PRO A 11 4.96 -24.57 -15.24
N ALA A 12 5.21 -25.86 -15.43
CA ALA A 12 4.34 -26.80 -16.14
C ALA A 12 3.13 -27.22 -15.31
N GLY A 13 2.58 -26.34 -14.53
CA GLY A 13 1.34 -26.44 -13.79
C GLY A 13 0.60 -25.14 -13.96
N GLY A 14 -0.62 -25.19 -14.51
CA GLY A 14 -1.47 -24.02 -14.67
C GLY A 14 -1.61 -23.27 -13.34
N TRP A 15 -1.95 -21.98 -13.40
CA TRP A 15 -2.17 -21.15 -12.24
C TRP A 15 -3.10 -21.83 -11.24
N THR A 16 -2.71 -21.92 -9.97
CA THR A 16 -3.45 -22.65 -8.92
C THR A 16 -4.61 -21.83 -8.34
N ARG A 17 -4.60 -20.50 -8.59
CA ARG A 17 -5.64 -19.57 -8.15
C ARG A 17 -6.18 -18.78 -9.32
N GLY A 18 -7.49 -18.49 -9.31
CA GLY A 18 -8.10 -17.61 -10.31
C GLY A 18 -7.65 -16.15 -10.14
N ARG A 19 -7.68 -15.65 -8.90
CA ARG A 19 -7.30 -14.27 -8.55
C ARG A 19 -6.63 -14.18 -7.19
N ALA A 20 -5.70 -13.23 -7.05
CA ALA A 20 -5.07 -12.85 -5.81
C ALA A 20 -4.97 -11.33 -5.68
N VAL A 21 -4.80 -10.84 -4.47
CA VAL A 21 -4.40 -9.48 -4.17
C VAL A 21 -2.97 -9.52 -3.65
N LEU A 22 -2.09 -8.72 -4.23
CA LEU A 22 -0.72 -8.50 -3.75
C LEU A 22 -0.63 -7.10 -3.16
N ALA A 23 -0.36 -6.99 -1.88
CA ALA A 23 -0.20 -5.72 -1.19
C ALA A 23 1.25 -5.48 -0.80
N VAL A 24 1.77 -4.30 -1.09
CA VAL A 24 3.06 -3.85 -0.55
C VAL A 24 2.81 -3.21 0.81
N VAL A 25 3.44 -3.75 1.84
CA VAL A 25 3.23 -3.29 3.23
C VAL A 25 4.55 -3.19 3.98
N ASP A 26 4.61 -2.24 4.92
CA ASP A 26 5.73 -2.07 5.83
C ASP A 26 5.27 -2.32 7.28
N GLY A 27 6.11 -3.01 8.04
CA GLY A 27 5.85 -3.40 9.42
C GLY A 27 5.17 -4.76 9.58
N ASP A 28 5.46 -5.43 10.71
CA ASP A 28 4.98 -6.78 11.00
C ASP A 28 3.46 -6.82 11.22
N GLY A 29 2.92 -5.88 11.99
CA GLY A 29 1.48 -5.79 12.28
C GLY A 29 0.66 -5.52 11.03
N ALA A 30 1.14 -4.64 10.13
CA ALA A 30 0.48 -4.39 8.85
C ALA A 30 0.54 -5.64 7.95
N ALA A 31 1.66 -6.34 7.92
CA ALA A 31 1.80 -7.58 7.15
C ALA A 31 0.82 -8.66 7.65
N GLU A 32 0.70 -8.85 8.96
CA GLU A 32 -0.26 -9.78 9.55
C GLU A 32 -1.71 -9.39 9.24
N LEU A 33 -2.04 -8.10 9.33
CA LEU A 33 -3.37 -7.58 9.03
C LEU A 33 -3.76 -7.85 7.57
N PHE A 34 -2.92 -7.46 6.61
CA PHE A 34 -3.21 -7.67 5.19
C PHE A 34 -3.27 -9.16 4.82
N ALA A 35 -2.38 -9.99 5.39
CA ALA A 35 -2.40 -11.43 5.20
C ALA A 35 -3.66 -12.06 5.81
N GLY A 36 -4.09 -11.60 6.98
CA GLY A 36 -5.33 -12.03 7.64
C GLY A 36 -6.59 -11.75 6.81
N GLU A 37 -6.57 -10.66 6.04
CA GLU A 37 -7.63 -10.31 5.07
C GLU A 37 -7.46 -11.01 3.71
N GLY A 38 -6.52 -11.93 3.58
CA GLY A 38 -6.34 -12.79 2.40
C GLY A 38 -5.41 -12.24 1.32
N ALA A 39 -4.72 -11.13 1.54
CA ALA A 39 -3.73 -10.60 0.60
C ALA A 39 -2.41 -11.37 0.70
N CYS A 40 -1.74 -11.54 -0.44
CA CYS A 40 -0.31 -11.83 -0.48
C CYS A 40 0.45 -10.56 -0.13
N VAL A 41 1.53 -10.66 0.63
CA VAL A 41 2.26 -9.50 1.14
C VAL A 41 3.65 -9.45 0.53
N LEU A 42 4.03 -8.28 0.00
CA LEU A 42 5.39 -7.93 -0.39
C LEU A 42 5.91 -6.85 0.56
N ARG A 43 7.06 -7.08 1.16
CA ARG A 43 7.67 -6.13 2.10
C ARG A 43 8.85 -5.43 1.45
N PRO A 44 9.03 -4.12 1.67
CA PRO A 44 10.29 -3.44 1.38
C PRO A 44 11.44 -4.12 2.11
N GLY A 45 12.64 -4.09 1.54
CA GLY A 45 13.82 -4.66 2.17
C GLY A 45 14.19 -3.97 3.49
N PRO A 46 14.93 -4.64 4.40
CA PRO A 46 15.28 -4.10 5.71
C PRO A 46 16.22 -2.88 5.66
N ASP A 47 16.85 -2.62 4.52
CA ASP A 47 17.79 -1.52 4.29
C ASP A 47 17.15 -0.29 3.63
N ALA A 48 15.83 -0.26 3.55
CA ALA A 48 15.07 0.82 2.91
C ALA A 48 15.28 2.15 3.63
N VAL A 49 16.02 3.06 3.01
CA VAL A 49 16.29 4.42 3.55
C VAL A 49 15.11 5.37 3.33
N THR A 50 14.28 5.08 2.32
CA THR A 50 13.05 5.82 2.03
C THR A 50 11.93 4.86 1.60
N PRO A 51 10.74 4.95 2.20
CA PRO A 51 9.64 4.01 1.94
C PRO A 51 9.21 3.93 0.47
N ALA A 52 9.37 5.00 -0.29
CA ALA A 52 8.82 5.13 -1.64
C ALA A 52 9.74 4.61 -2.77
N ALA A 53 10.99 4.17 -2.46
CA ALA A 53 11.97 3.86 -3.49
C ALA A 53 12.39 2.39 -3.57
N ASP A 54 11.80 1.49 -2.78
CA ASP A 54 12.50 0.26 -2.42
C ASP A 54 12.00 -1.01 -3.11
N ILE A 55 10.84 -0.98 -3.74
CA ILE A 55 10.35 -2.12 -4.51
C ILE A 55 10.67 -1.90 -5.98
N SER A 56 11.63 -2.68 -6.49
CA SER A 56 11.96 -2.70 -7.92
C SER A 56 10.92 -3.47 -8.75
N ALA A 57 10.85 -3.17 -10.04
CA ALA A 57 10.03 -3.93 -10.99
C ALA A 57 10.30 -5.44 -10.92
N HIS A 58 11.57 -5.84 -10.74
CA HIS A 58 11.96 -7.24 -10.64
C HIS A 58 11.37 -7.91 -9.37
N GLN A 59 11.43 -7.24 -8.23
CA GLN A 59 10.82 -7.75 -6.99
C GLN A 59 9.29 -7.85 -7.12
N LEU A 60 8.67 -6.86 -7.77
CA LEU A 60 7.23 -6.84 -8.00
C LEU A 60 6.79 -8.00 -8.90
N VAL A 61 7.46 -8.19 -10.05
CA VAL A 61 7.20 -9.31 -10.97
C VAL A 61 7.30 -10.64 -10.25
N ARG A 62 8.38 -10.83 -9.50
CA ARG A 62 8.60 -12.08 -8.77
C ARG A 62 7.47 -12.33 -7.76
N ALA A 63 7.09 -11.32 -6.98
CA ALA A 63 6.00 -11.44 -6.02
C ALA A 63 4.65 -11.72 -6.70
N VAL A 64 4.37 -11.10 -7.85
CA VAL A 64 3.17 -11.36 -8.65
C VAL A 64 3.13 -12.82 -9.13
N VAL A 65 4.21 -13.32 -9.69
CA VAL A 65 4.30 -14.71 -10.16
C VAL A 65 4.19 -15.69 -8.99
N ASP A 66 4.81 -15.39 -7.86
CA ASP A 66 4.79 -16.23 -6.64
C ASP A 66 3.38 -16.35 -6.02
N THR A 67 2.44 -15.46 -6.35
CA THR A 67 1.03 -15.61 -5.92
C THR A 67 0.39 -16.86 -6.50
N GLY A 68 0.86 -17.36 -7.63
CA GLY A 68 0.28 -18.50 -8.36
C GLY A 68 -1.09 -18.23 -8.97
N ALA A 69 -1.49 -16.98 -9.11
CA ALA A 69 -2.80 -16.57 -9.62
C ALA A 69 -2.72 -16.13 -11.09
N ALA A 70 -3.78 -16.41 -11.86
CA ALA A 70 -3.91 -15.95 -13.24
C ALA A 70 -4.14 -14.43 -13.33
N HIS A 71 -4.84 -13.86 -12.33
CA HIS A 71 -5.11 -12.43 -12.21
C HIS A 71 -4.63 -11.93 -10.86
N VAL A 72 -3.89 -10.82 -10.84
CA VAL A 72 -3.38 -10.24 -9.60
C VAL A 72 -3.74 -8.76 -9.52
N MET A 73 -4.45 -8.38 -8.44
CA MET A 73 -4.66 -6.99 -8.05
C MET A 73 -3.43 -6.53 -7.26
N VAL A 74 -2.76 -5.47 -7.68
CA VAL A 74 -1.59 -4.94 -6.99
C VAL A 74 -1.95 -3.66 -6.24
N LEU A 75 -1.71 -3.66 -4.93
CA LEU A 75 -1.85 -2.51 -4.04
C LEU A 75 -0.46 -1.96 -3.70
N PRO A 76 0.04 -0.94 -4.41
CA PRO A 76 1.39 -0.40 -4.18
C PRO A 76 1.53 0.35 -2.85
N ASN A 77 0.45 0.89 -2.29
CA ASN A 77 0.36 1.54 -0.98
C ASN A 77 1.39 2.66 -0.75
N GLY A 78 1.87 3.30 -1.83
CA GLY A 78 2.88 4.34 -1.75
C GLY A 78 4.33 3.85 -1.66
N TYR A 79 4.57 2.53 -1.73
CA TYR A 79 5.91 1.92 -1.60
C TYR A 79 6.54 1.52 -2.93
N VAL A 80 5.92 1.82 -4.06
CA VAL A 80 6.42 1.50 -5.40
C VAL A 80 6.40 2.76 -6.25
N ALA A 81 7.54 3.14 -6.80
CA ALA A 81 7.61 4.24 -7.76
C ALA A 81 6.78 3.94 -9.01
N ALA A 82 6.20 4.96 -9.62
CA ALA A 82 5.27 4.79 -10.74
C ALA A 82 5.91 4.02 -11.92
N GLU A 83 7.15 4.34 -12.27
CA GLU A 83 7.92 3.67 -13.31
C GLU A 83 8.19 2.19 -12.98
N GLU A 84 8.51 1.86 -11.73
CA GLU A 84 8.74 0.48 -11.29
C GLU A 84 7.43 -0.31 -11.29
N LEU A 85 6.32 0.31 -10.90
CA LEU A 85 4.99 -0.30 -10.95
C LEU A 85 4.60 -0.65 -12.40
N VAL A 86 4.74 0.29 -13.33
CA VAL A 86 4.42 0.07 -14.74
C VAL A 86 5.33 -1.01 -15.34
N ALA A 87 6.63 -0.94 -15.08
CA ALA A 87 7.59 -1.92 -15.59
C ALA A 87 7.32 -3.32 -15.03
N GLY A 88 7.05 -3.44 -13.73
CA GLY A 88 6.74 -4.70 -13.07
C GLY A 88 5.44 -5.33 -13.57
N CYS A 89 4.36 -4.55 -13.68
CA CYS A 89 3.09 -5.02 -14.23
C CYS A 89 3.23 -5.47 -15.69
N THR A 90 3.93 -4.70 -16.52
CA THR A 90 4.17 -5.05 -17.92
C THR A 90 4.97 -6.35 -18.04
N ALA A 91 6.00 -6.51 -17.24
CA ALA A 91 6.82 -7.73 -17.25
C ALA A 91 6.02 -8.96 -16.76
N ALA A 92 5.14 -8.81 -15.78
CA ALA A 92 4.29 -9.91 -15.29
C ALA A 92 3.30 -10.39 -16.36
N ILE A 93 2.80 -9.50 -17.21
CA ILE A 93 1.97 -9.88 -18.38
C ILE A 93 2.77 -10.81 -19.32
N GLY A 94 4.06 -10.54 -19.51
CA GLY A 94 4.95 -11.40 -20.27
C GLY A 94 5.11 -12.82 -19.70
N TRP A 95 4.83 -13.00 -18.41
CA TRP A 95 4.78 -14.31 -17.73
C TRP A 95 3.38 -14.96 -17.78
N GLY A 96 2.41 -14.33 -18.43
CA GLY A 96 1.06 -14.85 -18.57
C GLY A 96 0.16 -14.57 -17.35
N VAL A 97 0.51 -13.56 -16.52
CA VAL A 97 -0.33 -13.10 -15.42
C VAL A 97 -0.99 -11.80 -15.82
N ASP A 98 -2.31 -11.72 -15.72
CA ASP A 98 -3.03 -10.46 -15.86
C ASP A 98 -2.90 -9.64 -14.57
N VAL A 99 -2.36 -8.44 -14.66
CA VAL A 99 -2.14 -7.57 -13.51
C VAL A 99 -2.99 -6.33 -13.60
N VAL A 100 -3.72 -6.05 -12.54
CA VAL A 100 -4.51 -4.83 -12.37
C VAL A 100 -3.90 -4.01 -11.22
N PRO A 101 -3.15 -2.94 -11.52
CA PRO A 101 -2.70 -2.02 -10.47
C PRO A 101 -3.88 -1.20 -9.95
N VAL A 102 -4.09 -1.24 -8.64
CA VAL A 102 -5.09 -0.43 -7.94
C VAL A 102 -4.38 0.78 -7.33
N PRO A 103 -4.78 2.02 -7.69
CA PRO A 103 -4.09 3.21 -7.21
C PRO A 103 -4.30 3.40 -5.71
N THR A 104 -3.31 3.03 -4.92
CA THR A 104 -3.28 3.20 -3.47
C THR A 104 -1.98 3.92 -3.08
N GLY A 105 -2.11 5.09 -2.45
CA GLY A 105 -0.98 5.91 -2.01
C GLY A 105 -0.58 5.68 -0.54
N SER A 106 -1.32 4.83 0.18
CA SER A 106 -1.05 4.47 1.57
C SER A 106 -1.61 3.09 1.92
N MET A 107 -1.12 2.49 2.99
CA MET A 107 -1.66 1.22 3.50
C MET A 107 -3.14 1.35 3.91
N VAL A 108 -3.57 2.51 4.41
CA VAL A 108 -4.98 2.76 4.77
C VAL A 108 -5.88 2.70 3.55
N GLN A 109 -5.47 3.29 2.43
CA GLN A 109 -6.17 3.15 1.15
C GLN A 109 -6.16 1.71 0.64
N GLY A 110 -5.04 0.99 0.82
CA GLY A 110 -4.94 -0.42 0.50
C GLY A 110 -5.93 -1.28 1.27
N LEU A 111 -6.12 -1.03 2.57
CA LEU A 111 -7.14 -1.72 3.38
C LEU A 111 -8.55 -1.42 2.90
N ALA A 112 -8.85 -0.16 2.57
CA ALA A 112 -10.16 0.20 2.01
C ALA A 112 -10.44 -0.51 0.68
N ALA A 113 -9.43 -0.62 -0.18
CA ALA A 113 -9.52 -1.38 -1.43
C ALA A 113 -9.73 -2.87 -1.18
N LEU A 114 -8.95 -3.46 -0.27
CA LEU A 114 -9.02 -4.88 0.06
C LEU A 114 -10.37 -5.28 0.66
N ALA A 115 -10.97 -4.41 1.48
CA ALA A 115 -12.27 -4.64 2.11
C ALA A 115 -13.43 -4.85 1.11
N VAL A 116 -13.31 -4.34 -0.12
CA VAL A 116 -14.33 -4.48 -1.17
C VAL A 116 -13.94 -5.48 -2.25
N HIS A 117 -12.76 -6.10 -2.12
CA HIS A 117 -12.30 -7.14 -3.04
C HIS A 117 -13.28 -8.31 -3.08
N ASP A 118 -13.62 -8.73 -4.29
CA ASP A 118 -14.50 -9.86 -4.54
C ASP A 118 -14.02 -10.67 -5.75
N ALA A 119 -13.40 -11.80 -5.48
CA ALA A 119 -12.86 -12.69 -6.52
C ALA A 119 -13.93 -13.29 -7.44
N ALA A 120 -15.23 -13.21 -7.06
CA ALA A 120 -16.32 -13.67 -7.89
C ALA A 120 -16.71 -12.67 -9.01
N ARG A 121 -16.31 -11.39 -8.87
CA ARG A 121 -16.51 -10.37 -9.92
C ARG A 121 -15.53 -10.57 -11.07
N GLN A 122 -15.80 -9.94 -12.21
CA GLN A 122 -14.77 -9.82 -13.24
C GLN A 122 -13.61 -8.96 -12.76
N ALA A 123 -12.38 -9.24 -13.23
CA ALA A 123 -11.17 -8.57 -12.75
C ALA A 123 -11.22 -7.05 -12.89
N VAL A 124 -11.78 -6.55 -13.99
CA VAL A 124 -11.91 -5.12 -14.26
C VAL A 124 -12.92 -4.47 -13.30
N ASP A 125 -14.05 -5.11 -13.05
CA ASP A 125 -15.10 -4.58 -12.16
C ASP A 125 -14.65 -4.58 -10.70
N ASP A 126 -13.94 -5.61 -10.30
CA ASP A 126 -13.32 -5.73 -8.98
C ASP A 126 -12.26 -4.64 -8.78
N GLY A 127 -11.32 -4.51 -9.72
CA GLY A 127 -10.31 -3.46 -9.71
C GLY A 127 -10.91 -2.04 -9.67
N TYR A 128 -11.98 -1.80 -10.40
CA TYR A 128 -12.71 -0.53 -10.36
C TYR A 128 -13.34 -0.28 -8.97
N SER A 129 -13.98 -1.29 -8.39
CA SER A 129 -14.57 -1.19 -7.04
C SER A 129 -13.51 -0.92 -5.99
N MET A 130 -12.38 -1.62 -6.07
CA MET A 130 -11.22 -1.43 -5.19
C MET A 130 -10.63 -0.02 -5.33
N ALA A 131 -10.44 0.47 -6.55
CA ALA A 131 -9.93 1.82 -6.82
C ALA A 131 -10.89 2.90 -6.29
N ARG A 132 -12.20 2.71 -6.45
CA ARG A 132 -13.21 3.62 -5.89
C ARG A 132 -13.15 3.67 -4.36
N ALA A 133 -13.06 2.52 -3.70
CA ALA A 133 -12.98 2.46 -2.25
C ALA A 133 -11.71 3.14 -1.73
N ALA A 134 -10.56 2.90 -2.37
CA ALA A 134 -9.31 3.58 -2.06
C ALA A 134 -9.44 5.09 -2.20
N GLY A 135 -9.99 5.57 -3.33
CA GLY A 135 -10.15 6.99 -3.61
C GLY A 135 -11.19 7.70 -2.72
N ALA A 136 -12.20 6.97 -2.23
CA ALA A 136 -13.21 7.48 -1.31
C ALA A 136 -12.73 7.51 0.15
N SER A 137 -11.66 6.80 0.48
CA SER A 137 -11.10 6.74 1.82
C SER A 137 -10.40 8.07 2.13
N ARG A 138 -10.91 8.78 3.13
CA ARG A 138 -10.23 9.94 3.70
C ARG A 138 -9.16 9.44 4.63
N HIS A 139 -7.93 9.89 4.42
CA HIS A 139 -6.79 9.41 5.19
C HIS A 139 -5.83 10.53 5.51
N GLY A 140 -5.02 10.29 6.51
CA GLY A 140 -3.94 11.16 6.91
C GLY A 140 -2.92 10.40 7.72
N SER A 141 -1.87 11.06 8.12
CA SER A 141 -0.81 10.50 8.96
C SER A 141 -0.46 11.46 10.08
N VAL A 142 0.05 10.91 11.18
CA VAL A 142 0.57 11.70 12.28
C VAL A 142 2.05 11.40 12.44
N ARG A 143 2.86 12.44 12.60
CA ARG A 143 4.31 12.34 12.78
C ARG A 143 4.80 13.28 13.85
N ILE A 144 5.98 13.02 14.39
CA ILE A 144 6.68 13.93 15.28
C ILE A 144 7.54 14.89 14.45
N ALA A 145 7.44 16.19 14.71
CA ALA A 145 8.33 17.18 14.11
C ALA A 145 9.77 16.96 14.57
N THR A 146 10.69 16.88 13.64
CA THR A 146 12.13 16.70 13.91
C THR A 146 12.91 18.02 13.84
N GLN A 147 12.29 19.06 13.27
CA GLN A 147 12.90 20.37 13.09
C GLN A 147 11.84 21.48 13.19
N LYS A 148 12.30 22.69 13.41
CA LYS A 148 11.43 23.88 13.34
C LYS A 148 11.11 24.17 11.87
N ALA A 149 9.82 24.32 11.57
CA ALA A 149 9.37 24.65 10.24
C ALA A 149 8.07 25.50 10.30
N LEU A 150 7.84 26.27 9.27
CA LEU A 150 6.55 26.95 9.05
C LEU A 150 5.67 26.03 8.21
N THR A 151 4.46 25.77 8.68
CA THR A 151 3.44 24.96 8.02
C THR A 151 2.18 25.76 7.80
N TRP A 152 1.22 25.24 7.07
CA TRP A 152 -0.11 25.85 6.92
C TRP A 152 -0.86 25.98 8.25
N ALA A 153 -0.63 25.04 9.18
CA ALA A 153 -1.23 25.05 10.52
C ALA A 153 -0.46 25.93 11.53
N GLY A 154 0.67 26.53 11.11
CA GLY A 154 1.52 27.34 11.97
C GLY A 154 2.96 26.84 12.06
N THR A 155 3.73 27.42 12.98
CA THR A 155 5.12 27.02 13.21
C THR A 155 5.18 25.81 14.13
N CYS A 156 5.85 24.74 13.70
CA CYS A 156 6.18 23.61 14.55
C CYS A 156 7.62 23.69 15.08
N LYS A 157 7.89 23.02 16.17
CA LYS A 157 9.22 22.82 16.79
C LYS A 157 9.47 21.30 16.97
N PRO A 158 10.73 20.88 17.16
CA PRO A 158 11.02 19.46 17.45
C PRO A 158 10.19 18.96 18.65
N GLY A 159 9.58 17.79 18.49
CA GLY A 159 8.72 17.15 19.48
C GLY A 159 7.22 17.41 19.30
N ASP A 160 6.82 18.42 18.53
CA ASP A 160 5.41 18.66 18.23
C ASP A 160 4.82 17.52 17.40
N GLY A 161 3.53 17.23 17.62
CA GLY A 161 2.74 16.34 16.78
C GLY A 161 2.26 17.07 15.52
N LEU A 162 2.41 16.43 14.38
CA LEU A 162 1.99 16.94 13.08
C LEU A 162 0.90 16.04 12.49
N GLY A 163 -0.30 16.60 12.30
CA GLY A 163 -1.36 15.93 11.54
C GLY A 163 -1.30 16.34 10.07
N ILE A 164 -1.13 15.36 9.19
CA ILE A 164 -0.88 15.53 7.76
C ILE A 164 -2.02 14.89 6.99
N ALA A 165 -2.62 15.63 6.06
CA ALA A 165 -3.56 15.08 5.09
C ALA A 165 -3.15 15.52 3.68
N GLY A 166 -3.08 14.58 2.76
CA GLY A 166 -2.38 14.81 1.49
C GLY A 166 -0.90 15.06 1.75
N ASP A 167 -0.36 16.13 1.16
CA ASP A 167 1.03 16.55 1.34
C ASP A 167 1.18 17.74 2.32
N GLU A 168 0.09 18.12 3.01
CA GLU A 168 0.06 19.31 3.83
C GLU A 168 -0.08 19.00 5.32
N VAL A 169 0.66 19.73 6.15
CA VAL A 169 0.50 19.74 7.61
C VAL A 169 -0.68 20.62 7.96
N LEU A 170 -1.78 20.02 8.39
CA LEU A 170 -3.02 20.72 8.74
C LEU A 170 -3.21 20.89 10.25
N ILE A 171 -2.50 20.09 11.05
CA ILE A 171 -2.54 20.15 12.51
C ILE A 171 -1.10 20.27 13.04
N VAL A 172 -0.87 21.17 13.97
CA VAL A 172 0.32 21.24 14.83
C VAL A 172 -0.16 21.22 16.27
N ALA A 173 0.29 20.27 17.06
CA ALA A 173 -0.10 20.09 18.44
C ALA A 173 1.12 19.78 19.34
N ASP A 174 0.96 19.86 20.64
CA ASP A 174 2.05 19.67 21.59
C ASP A 174 2.62 18.25 21.62
N ASP A 175 1.82 17.27 21.18
CA ASP A 175 2.21 15.86 21.09
C ASP A 175 1.47 15.12 19.99
N VAL A 176 1.85 13.84 19.77
CA VAL A 176 1.28 12.95 18.74
C VAL A 176 -0.20 12.67 19.00
N ALA A 177 -0.60 12.46 20.25
CA ALA A 177 -1.97 12.12 20.59
C ALA A 177 -2.92 13.30 20.29
N ALA A 178 -2.54 14.51 20.69
CA ALA A 178 -3.31 15.72 20.39
C ALA A 178 -3.39 15.98 18.87
N ALA A 179 -2.31 15.75 18.14
CA ALA A 179 -2.31 15.86 16.68
C ALA A 179 -3.21 14.81 16.03
N ALA A 180 -3.22 13.58 16.55
CA ALA A 180 -4.07 12.50 16.06
C ALA A 180 -5.55 12.82 16.27
N ILE A 181 -5.93 13.28 17.45
CA ILE A 181 -7.30 13.69 17.75
C ILE A 181 -7.74 14.82 16.80
N GLY A 182 -6.93 15.87 16.66
CA GLY A 182 -7.25 16.98 15.76
C GLY A 182 -7.38 16.55 14.30
N LEU A 183 -6.54 15.62 13.84
CA LEU A 183 -6.62 15.09 12.49
C LEU A 183 -7.87 14.23 12.27
N VAL A 184 -8.22 13.37 13.24
CA VAL A 184 -9.45 12.56 13.18
C VAL A 184 -10.68 13.45 13.15
N ASP A 185 -10.76 14.48 14.00
CA ASP A 185 -11.86 15.44 14.01
C ASP A 185 -11.99 16.16 12.65
N LEU A 186 -10.86 16.56 12.06
CA LEU A 186 -10.83 17.19 10.74
C LEU A 186 -11.33 16.23 9.65
N LEU A 187 -10.86 15.00 9.65
CA LEU A 187 -11.26 13.98 8.66
C LEU A 187 -12.74 13.58 8.82
N LEU A 188 -13.29 13.62 10.02
CA LEU A 188 -14.69 13.31 10.31
C LEU A 188 -15.64 14.52 10.13
N ALA A 189 -15.13 15.72 9.93
CA ALA A 189 -15.96 16.93 9.82
C ALA A 189 -17.05 16.85 8.73
N SER A 190 -16.83 16.04 7.68
CA SER A 190 -17.80 15.78 6.62
C SER A 190 -18.58 14.46 6.82
N GLY A 191 -18.58 13.90 8.02
CA GLY A 191 -19.23 12.63 8.39
C GLY A 191 -18.29 11.43 8.27
N GLY A 192 -18.73 10.30 8.76
CA GLY A 192 -18.02 9.02 8.74
C GLY A 192 -18.38 8.17 9.95
N ASP A 193 -18.47 6.84 9.75
CA ASP A 193 -18.92 5.91 10.78
C ASP A 193 -17.80 4.97 11.24
N LEU A 194 -16.66 4.97 10.53
CA LEU A 194 -15.54 4.08 10.82
C LEU A 194 -14.21 4.83 10.69
N VAL A 195 -13.38 4.69 11.71
CA VAL A 195 -11.98 5.15 11.73
C VAL A 195 -11.08 3.94 11.91
N THR A 196 -10.13 3.76 10.98
CA THR A 196 -9.08 2.74 11.10
C THR A 196 -7.76 3.43 11.36
N VAL A 197 -7.09 3.05 12.43
CA VAL A 197 -5.78 3.58 12.81
C VAL A 197 -4.73 2.48 12.68
N LEU A 198 -3.68 2.76 11.91
CA LEU A 198 -2.48 1.92 11.86
C LEU A 198 -1.40 2.57 12.75
N ILE A 199 -1.03 1.86 13.80
CA ILE A 199 -0.03 2.34 14.75
C ILE A 199 1.36 2.02 14.19
N GLY A 200 2.20 3.06 14.07
CA GLY A 200 3.58 2.93 13.62
C GLY A 200 4.49 2.31 14.68
N ALA A 201 5.61 1.75 14.26
CA ALA A 201 6.62 1.22 15.17
C ALA A 201 7.13 2.31 16.14
N GLY A 202 7.20 1.98 17.43
CA GLY A 202 7.66 2.90 18.47
C GLY A 202 6.58 3.81 19.08
N VAL A 203 5.33 3.67 18.67
CA VAL A 203 4.17 4.29 19.33
C VAL A 203 3.57 3.29 20.30
N THR A 204 3.36 3.69 21.55
CA THR A 204 2.67 2.87 22.56
C THR A 204 1.16 3.03 22.43
N GLU A 205 0.42 1.99 22.80
CA GLU A 205 -1.05 1.97 22.75
C GLU A 205 -1.70 2.65 23.99
N ASP A 206 -0.95 3.46 24.75
CA ASP A 206 -1.43 4.13 25.97
C ASP A 206 -2.21 5.41 25.67
#